data_61660ce6d71f5111247e1b6897a68929
#
_entry.id   61660ce6d71f5111247e1b6897a68929
#
_cell.length_a   1.000
_cell.length_b   1.000
_cell.length_c   1.000
_cell.angle_alpha   90.00
_cell.angle_beta   90.00
_cell.angle_gamma   90.00
#
_symmetry.space_group_name_H-M   'P 1'
#
loop_
_entity.id
_entity.type
_entity.pdbx_description
1 polymer ?
#
loop_
_entity_poly.entity_id
_entity_poly.type
_entity_poly.pdbx_seq_one_letter_code
_entity_poly.pdbx_strand_id
1 'polypeptide(L)'
;GMIHGVTDGLTNQERSITPPESLGAPGMVFGQLDHGQYRYHLTFRRADGMESSAVSSGPVMLNHGGLRLDGLPARIGHSLQVYLSGKDGEGAYLAGETTTDSFEWGGKNSDLVLPCRTLGARPFPVGTYTGFWRGRVLVAQDNVLWASRANAPHLSDWRDFKQFPSRITAVQPVDD
;
A
#
# COMPACT_ATOMS: atom_id res chain seq x y z
N GLY A 1 19.43 -12.61 -0.01
CA GLY A 1 18.01 -12.45 -0.26
C GLY A 1 17.76 -12.49 -1.76
N MET A 2 16.83 -13.31 -2.23
CA MET A 2 16.44 -13.30 -3.64
C MET A 2 15.64 -12.03 -3.92
N ILE A 3 16.15 -11.19 -4.80
CA ILE A 3 15.42 -10.02 -5.30
C ILE A 3 14.48 -10.56 -6.40
N HIS A 4 13.18 -10.54 -6.14
CA HIS A 4 12.20 -10.82 -7.19
C HIS A 4 11.98 -9.54 -7.99
N GLY A 5 12.67 -9.45 -9.13
CA GLY A 5 12.49 -8.36 -10.08
C GLY A 5 11.53 -8.75 -11.20
N VAL A 6 10.83 -7.77 -11.73
CA VAL A 6 10.17 -7.82 -13.04
C VAL A 6 11.08 -7.10 -14.01
N THR A 7 11.40 -7.73 -15.15
CA THR A 7 12.20 -7.09 -16.19
C THR A 7 11.31 -6.72 -17.37
N ASP A 8 11.48 -5.51 -17.85
CA ASP A 8 10.94 -5.03 -19.14
C ASP A 8 11.90 -5.35 -20.32
N GLY A 9 12.97 -6.12 -20.02
CA GLY A 9 14.05 -6.42 -20.95
C GLY A 9 15.19 -5.41 -20.95
N LEU A 10 15.04 -4.28 -20.26
CA LEU A 10 16.01 -3.18 -20.18
C LEU A 10 16.48 -2.92 -18.76
N THR A 11 15.59 -3.02 -17.78
CA THR A 11 15.88 -2.77 -16.37
C THR A 11 15.27 -3.85 -15.48
N ASN A 12 16.00 -4.22 -14.43
CA ASN A 12 15.47 -5.09 -13.38
C ASN A 12 14.82 -4.21 -12.32
N GLN A 13 13.51 -4.27 -12.20
CA GLN A 13 12.76 -3.51 -11.18
C GLN A 13 12.29 -4.43 -10.05
N GLU A 14 12.32 -3.90 -8.82
CA GLU A 14 11.75 -4.62 -7.68
C GLU A 14 10.27 -4.96 -7.94
N ARG A 15 9.90 -6.21 -7.76
CA ARG A 15 8.53 -6.69 -7.94
C ARG A 15 7.56 -6.10 -6.92
N SER A 16 8.03 -5.83 -5.71
CA SER A 16 7.22 -5.19 -4.68
C SER A 16 7.98 -4.05 -4.04
N ILE A 17 7.26 -2.98 -3.74
CA ILE A 17 7.79 -1.84 -3.01
C ILE A 17 7.57 -2.10 -1.53
N THR A 18 8.65 -2.10 -0.75
CA THR A 18 8.57 -2.16 0.71
C THR A 18 7.79 -0.95 1.21
N PRO A 19 6.77 -1.15 2.06
CA PRO A 19 6.01 -0.03 2.62
C PRO A 19 6.87 0.86 3.52
N PRO A 20 6.41 2.09 3.84
CA PRO A 20 7.07 2.95 4.80
C PRO A 20 7.30 2.26 6.15
N GLU A 21 8.48 2.43 6.73
CA GLU A 21 8.84 1.82 8.01
C GLU A 21 8.40 2.66 9.22
N SER A 22 8.14 3.95 8.99
CA SER A 22 7.64 4.87 10.02
C SER A 22 6.48 5.70 9.52
N LEU A 23 5.70 6.21 10.44
CA LEU A 23 4.53 7.04 10.17
C LEU A 23 4.80 8.53 10.37
N GLY A 24 5.99 8.89 10.86
CA GLY A 24 6.27 10.25 11.30
C GLY A 24 5.48 10.63 12.57
N ALA A 25 5.57 11.88 12.95
CA ALA A 25 4.88 12.44 14.10
C ALA A 25 3.70 13.30 13.65
N PRO A 26 2.45 13.00 14.07
CA PRO A 26 1.30 13.82 13.72
C PRO A 26 1.26 15.09 14.55
N GLY A 27 0.91 16.20 13.90
CA GLY A 27 0.65 17.50 14.50
C GLY A 27 -0.57 18.15 13.85
N MET A 28 -0.91 19.34 14.32
CA MET A 28 -1.99 20.13 13.74
C MET A 28 -1.44 21.35 13.00
N VAL A 29 -2.11 21.71 11.92
CA VAL A 29 -1.87 22.92 11.14
C VAL A 29 -3.21 23.63 10.91
N PHE A 30 -3.18 24.84 10.43
CA PHE A 30 -4.39 25.54 10.03
C PHE A 30 -5.10 24.78 8.89
N GLY A 31 -6.43 24.59 9.01
CA GLY A 31 -7.18 23.81 8.03
C GLY A 31 -8.68 23.81 8.28
N GLN A 32 -9.40 22.98 7.51
CA GLN A 32 -10.85 22.94 7.47
C GLN A 32 -11.44 21.56 7.77
N LEU A 33 -10.65 20.67 8.42
CA LEU A 33 -11.19 19.42 8.94
C LEU A 33 -12.11 19.68 10.11
N ASP A 34 -13.18 18.91 10.19
CA ASP A 34 -14.07 18.90 11.34
C ASP A 34 -13.37 18.37 12.59
N HIS A 35 -13.89 18.73 13.76
CA HIS A 35 -13.49 18.09 15.01
C HIS A 35 -13.86 16.60 14.97
N GLY A 36 -12.90 15.71 15.20
CA GLY A 36 -13.12 14.26 15.18
C GLY A 36 -11.85 13.44 15.18
N GLN A 37 -12.02 12.12 15.16
CA GLN A 37 -10.92 11.17 15.01
C GLN A 37 -10.63 10.90 13.54
N TYR A 38 -9.34 10.88 13.22
CA TYR A 38 -8.84 10.58 11.89
C TYR A 38 -7.76 9.51 11.98
N ARG A 39 -7.55 8.78 10.90
CA ARG A 39 -6.40 7.91 10.69
C ARG A 39 -5.71 8.33 9.42
N TYR A 40 -4.40 8.34 9.43
CA TYR A 40 -3.66 8.55 8.19
C TYR A 40 -2.92 7.26 7.80
N HIS A 41 -2.69 7.12 6.51
CA HIS A 41 -2.06 5.96 5.93
C HIS A 41 -1.01 6.43 4.94
N LEU A 42 0.12 5.75 4.92
CA LEU A 42 1.26 6.11 4.08
C LEU A 42 1.59 4.96 3.14
N THR A 43 1.90 5.30 1.90
CA THR A 43 2.43 4.37 0.90
C THR A 43 3.58 5.03 0.16
N PHE A 44 4.53 4.23 -0.35
CA PHE A 44 5.47 4.70 -1.35
C PHE A 44 4.91 4.46 -2.74
N ARG A 45 5.02 5.45 -3.60
CA ARG A 45 4.66 5.36 -5.02
C ARG A 45 5.88 5.62 -5.89
N ARG A 46 6.15 4.69 -6.79
CA ARG A 46 7.23 4.79 -7.78
C ARG A 46 6.75 5.55 -9.02
N ALA A 47 7.68 6.06 -9.84
CA ALA A 47 7.38 6.85 -11.03
C ALA A 47 6.51 6.13 -12.08
N ASP A 48 6.55 4.79 -12.13
CA ASP A 48 5.69 3.97 -12.99
C ASP A 48 4.25 3.82 -12.46
N GLY A 49 3.92 4.47 -11.34
CA GLY A 49 2.61 4.41 -10.70
C GLY A 49 2.40 3.21 -9.77
N MET A 50 3.38 2.32 -9.64
CA MET A 50 3.32 1.21 -8.68
C MET A 50 3.36 1.76 -7.26
N GLU A 51 2.48 1.24 -6.41
CA GLU A 51 2.31 1.71 -5.03
C GLU A 51 2.49 0.56 -4.02
N SER A 52 3.18 0.83 -2.92
CA SER A 52 3.35 -0.14 -1.85
C SER A 52 2.04 -0.44 -1.12
N SER A 53 2.02 -1.47 -0.29
CA SER A 53 0.98 -1.61 0.72
C SER A 53 0.98 -0.41 1.68
N ALA A 54 -0.21 -0.09 2.20
CA ALA A 54 -0.36 1.02 3.13
C ALA A 54 0.02 0.63 4.57
N VAL A 55 0.72 1.54 5.24
CA VAL A 55 0.93 1.50 6.69
C VAL A 55 -0.03 2.49 7.33
N SER A 56 -0.70 2.07 8.39
CA SER A 56 -1.79 2.81 9.01
C SER A 56 -1.41 3.33 10.38
N SER A 57 -1.76 4.57 10.69
CA SER A 57 -1.64 5.14 12.03
C SER A 57 -2.72 4.60 12.98
N GLY A 58 -2.51 4.79 14.29
CA GLY A 58 -3.59 4.84 15.25
C GLY A 58 -4.51 6.05 15.01
N PRO A 59 -5.59 6.17 15.78
CA PRO A 59 -6.46 7.32 15.70
C PRO A 59 -5.74 8.59 16.19
N VAL A 60 -5.91 9.68 15.45
CA VAL A 60 -5.40 11.01 15.77
C VAL A 60 -6.60 11.95 15.93
N MET A 61 -6.67 12.64 17.07
CA MET A 61 -7.72 13.62 17.31
C MET A 61 -7.31 14.95 16.65
N LEU A 62 -8.12 15.44 15.73
CA LEU A 62 -7.97 16.76 15.13
C LEU A 62 -9.11 17.65 15.62
N ASN A 63 -8.78 18.89 16.00
CA ASN A 63 -9.72 19.82 16.60
C ASN A 63 -9.85 21.07 15.74
N HIS A 64 -10.66 21.00 14.69
CA HIS A 64 -10.87 22.08 13.73
C HIS A 64 -9.55 22.62 13.14
N GLY A 65 -8.91 21.84 12.30
CA GLY A 65 -7.62 22.21 11.72
C GLY A 65 -7.29 21.34 10.51
N GLY A 66 -6.00 21.21 10.25
CA GLY A 66 -5.42 20.32 9.26
C GLY A 66 -4.46 19.32 9.91
N LEU A 67 -4.04 18.36 9.14
CA LEU A 67 -3.02 17.38 9.52
C LEU A 67 -1.64 17.89 9.12
N ARG A 68 -0.70 17.84 10.05
CA ARG A 68 0.73 17.95 9.79
C ARG A 68 1.41 16.65 10.16
N LEU A 69 2.35 16.22 9.35
CA LEU A 69 3.22 15.07 9.62
C LEU A 69 4.66 15.52 9.49
N ASP A 70 5.49 15.21 10.47
CA ASP A 70 6.91 15.50 10.49
C ASP A 70 7.73 14.21 10.68
N GLY A 71 8.97 14.19 10.18
CA GLY A 71 9.83 13.01 10.27
C GLY A 71 9.34 11.85 9.39
N LEU A 72 8.77 12.16 8.25
CA LEU A 72 8.31 11.16 7.28
C LEU A 72 9.51 10.45 6.62
N PRO A 73 9.38 9.15 6.32
CA PRO A 73 10.43 8.41 5.65
C PRO A 73 10.55 8.84 4.19
N ALA A 74 11.77 9.08 3.73
CA ALA A 74 12.07 9.37 2.34
C ALA A 74 12.68 8.14 1.66
N ARG A 75 12.35 7.95 0.37
CA ARG A 75 12.93 6.90 -0.47
C ARG A 75 13.25 7.46 -1.84
N ILE A 76 14.51 7.29 -2.27
CA ILE A 76 14.98 7.77 -3.58
C ILE A 76 14.14 7.14 -4.71
N GLY A 77 13.68 7.95 -5.66
CA GLY A 77 12.87 7.51 -6.80
C GLY A 77 11.41 7.19 -6.47
N HIS A 78 10.94 7.55 -5.26
CA HIS A 78 9.56 7.37 -4.83
C HIS A 78 9.01 8.67 -4.26
N SER A 79 7.71 8.88 -4.43
CA SER A 79 6.94 9.83 -3.62
C SER A 79 6.23 9.09 -2.49
N LEU A 80 6.01 9.77 -1.38
CA LEU A 80 5.20 9.30 -0.28
C LEU A 80 3.77 9.81 -0.50
N GLN A 81 2.81 8.89 -0.63
CA GLN A 81 1.40 9.22 -0.69
C GLN A 81 0.84 9.25 0.73
N VAL A 82 0.10 10.30 1.04
CA VAL A 82 -0.58 10.46 2.32
C VAL A 82 -2.08 10.36 2.10
N TYR A 83 -2.67 9.38 2.75
CA TYR A 83 -4.12 9.17 2.76
C TYR A 83 -4.66 9.49 4.13
N LEU A 84 -5.87 10.04 4.18
CA LEU A 84 -6.57 10.37 5.40
C LEU A 84 -7.94 9.69 5.41
N SER A 85 -8.37 9.20 6.57
CA SER A 85 -9.74 8.73 6.72
C SER A 85 -10.73 9.88 6.65
N GLY A 86 -11.99 9.57 6.38
CA GLY A 86 -13.07 10.47 6.74
C GLY A 86 -13.13 10.64 8.26
N LYS A 87 -13.85 11.68 8.72
CA LYS A 87 -14.11 11.89 10.15
C LYS A 87 -14.74 10.65 10.77
N ASP A 88 -14.17 10.19 11.87
CA ASP A 88 -14.60 9.01 12.63
C ASP A 88 -14.81 7.73 11.77
N GLY A 89 -14.16 7.70 10.58
CA GLY A 89 -14.30 6.64 9.59
C GLY A 89 -13.06 5.76 9.46
N GLU A 90 -13.22 4.66 8.72
CA GLU A 90 -12.13 3.69 8.47
C GLU A 90 -11.60 3.71 7.03
N GLY A 91 -12.23 4.44 6.11
CA GLY A 91 -11.75 4.63 4.75
C GLY A 91 -10.42 5.38 4.73
N ALA A 92 -9.71 5.29 3.62
CA ALA A 92 -8.48 6.04 3.38
C ALA A 92 -8.57 6.71 2.01
N TYR A 93 -8.42 8.01 1.97
CA TYR A 93 -8.56 8.83 0.76
C TYR A 93 -7.34 9.72 0.60
N LEU A 94 -6.88 9.91 -0.61
CA LEU A 94 -5.68 10.68 -0.90
C LEU A 94 -5.84 12.13 -0.45
N ALA A 95 -5.00 12.54 0.49
CA ALA A 95 -4.82 13.93 0.91
C ALA A 95 -3.75 14.62 0.07
N GLY A 96 -2.70 13.91 -0.35
CA GLY A 96 -1.66 14.44 -1.20
C GLY A 96 -0.42 13.57 -1.22
N GLU A 97 0.65 14.12 -1.79
CA GLU A 97 1.95 13.45 -1.88
C GLU A 97 3.09 14.38 -1.45
N THR A 98 4.17 13.80 -1.00
CA THR A 98 5.40 14.51 -0.66
C THR A 98 6.64 13.70 -1.04
N THR A 99 7.73 14.39 -1.28
CA THR A 99 9.08 13.81 -1.43
C THR A 99 10.03 14.28 -0.32
N THR A 100 9.50 15.06 0.63
CA THR A 100 10.23 15.58 1.79
C THR A 100 9.87 14.80 3.06
N ASP A 101 10.52 15.13 4.14
CA ASP A 101 10.29 14.55 5.47
C ASP A 101 9.09 15.15 6.21
N SER A 102 8.33 16.03 5.55
CA SER A 102 7.15 16.67 6.12
C SER A 102 6.00 16.75 5.12
N PHE A 103 4.78 16.85 5.64
CA PHE A 103 3.56 16.98 4.86
C PHE A 103 2.53 17.80 5.65
N GLU A 104 1.84 18.69 4.98
CA GLU A 104 0.72 19.46 5.55
C GLU A 104 -0.51 19.37 4.64
N TRP A 105 -1.66 19.19 5.26
CA TRP A 105 -2.94 19.19 4.57
C TRP A 105 -4.02 19.92 5.36
N GLY A 106 -4.59 20.97 4.78
CA GLY A 106 -5.61 21.83 5.41
C GLY A 106 -6.95 21.82 4.68
N GLY A 107 -7.21 20.84 3.80
CA GLY A 107 -8.46 20.73 3.05
C GLY A 107 -9.66 20.31 3.88
N LYS A 108 -10.80 20.11 3.21
CA LYS A 108 -12.07 19.68 3.79
C LYS A 108 -12.26 18.17 3.66
N ASN A 109 -13.11 17.59 4.51
CA ASN A 109 -13.52 16.19 4.36
C ASN A 109 -14.10 15.87 2.98
N SER A 110 -14.79 16.81 2.34
CA SER A 110 -15.33 16.66 0.97
C SER A 110 -14.28 16.55 -0.12
N ASP A 111 -13.03 16.95 0.14
CA ASP A 111 -11.95 16.90 -0.82
C ASP A 111 -11.28 15.52 -0.85
N LEU A 112 -11.59 14.67 0.14
CA LEU A 112 -11.11 13.31 0.28
C LEU A 112 -11.94 12.35 -0.59
N VAL A 113 -11.63 12.25 -1.88
CA VAL A 113 -12.44 11.50 -2.86
C VAL A 113 -11.74 10.29 -3.47
N LEU A 114 -10.41 10.28 -3.53
CA LEU A 114 -9.64 9.20 -4.17
C LEU A 114 -9.27 8.12 -3.15
N PRO A 115 -9.88 6.92 -3.19
CA PRO A 115 -9.61 5.89 -2.21
C PRO A 115 -8.22 5.28 -2.36
N CYS A 116 -7.60 4.92 -1.24
CA CYS A 116 -6.36 4.16 -1.19
C CYS A 116 -6.63 2.72 -1.66
N ARG A 117 -6.14 2.38 -2.85
CA ARG A 117 -6.34 1.05 -3.44
C ARG A 117 -5.50 -0.03 -2.78
N THR A 118 -4.45 0.35 -2.05
CA THR A 118 -3.52 -0.57 -1.40
C THR A 118 -3.79 -0.75 0.09
N LEU A 119 -4.85 -0.12 0.61
CA LEU A 119 -5.29 -0.30 1.98
C LEU A 119 -5.61 -1.78 2.26
N GLY A 120 -5.05 -2.30 3.36
CA GLY A 120 -5.20 -3.72 3.73
C GLY A 120 -4.43 -4.71 2.86
N ALA A 121 -3.70 -4.23 1.84
CA ALA A 121 -2.82 -5.07 1.05
C ALA A 121 -1.53 -5.40 1.80
N ARG A 122 -0.87 -6.47 1.35
CA ARG A 122 0.47 -6.89 1.80
C ARG A 122 1.41 -7.02 0.62
N PRO A 123 2.73 -6.88 0.84
CA PRO A 123 3.69 -7.33 -0.14
C PRO A 123 3.43 -8.79 -0.50
N PHE A 124 3.61 -9.12 -1.76
CA PHE A 124 3.36 -10.48 -2.23
C PHE A 124 4.44 -11.42 -1.68
N PRO A 125 4.08 -12.59 -1.13
CA PRO A 125 5.05 -13.49 -0.51
C PRO A 125 6.01 -14.07 -1.53
N VAL A 126 7.19 -14.46 -1.05
CA VAL A 126 8.16 -15.22 -1.83
C VAL A 126 7.75 -16.69 -1.80
N GLY A 127 7.71 -17.32 -2.98
CA GLY A 127 7.38 -18.74 -3.09
C GLY A 127 8.28 -19.49 -4.07
N THR A 128 8.07 -20.79 -4.14
CA THR A 128 8.89 -21.70 -4.96
C THR A 128 8.37 -21.80 -6.40
N TYR A 129 7.05 -21.78 -6.57
CA TYR A 129 6.41 -21.90 -7.88
C TYR A 129 5.52 -20.70 -8.13
N THR A 130 5.50 -20.22 -9.36
CA THR A 130 4.69 -19.09 -9.79
C THR A 130 3.88 -19.45 -11.02
N GLY A 131 2.68 -18.91 -11.11
CA GLY A 131 1.81 -19.00 -12.29
C GLY A 131 1.08 -17.69 -12.53
N PHE A 132 0.52 -17.54 -13.71
CA PHE A 132 -0.34 -16.39 -14.04
C PHE A 132 -1.69 -16.91 -14.52
N TRP A 133 -2.77 -16.42 -13.91
CA TRP A 133 -4.11 -16.86 -14.23
C TRP A 133 -5.12 -15.72 -14.05
N ARG A 134 -5.91 -15.45 -15.08
CA ARG A 134 -6.98 -14.45 -15.09
C ARG A 134 -6.57 -13.08 -14.52
N GLY A 135 -5.42 -12.56 -14.98
CA GLY A 135 -4.92 -11.24 -14.53
C GLY A 135 -4.29 -11.21 -13.14
N ARG A 136 -4.07 -12.37 -12.52
CA ARG A 136 -3.44 -12.50 -11.21
C ARG A 136 -2.17 -13.33 -11.28
N VAL A 137 -1.20 -13.00 -10.46
CA VAL A 137 -0.04 -13.84 -10.19
C VAL A 137 -0.41 -14.80 -9.05
N LEU A 138 -0.10 -16.06 -9.23
CA LEU A 138 -0.21 -17.10 -8.21
C LEU A 138 1.19 -17.43 -7.71
N VAL A 139 1.37 -17.58 -6.41
CA VAL A 139 2.64 -18.00 -5.81
C VAL A 139 2.38 -19.11 -4.80
N ALA A 140 3.06 -20.24 -4.99
CA ALA A 140 3.05 -21.33 -4.04
C ALA A 140 4.22 -21.20 -3.08
N GLN A 141 3.89 -21.17 -1.79
CA GLN A 141 4.82 -21.24 -0.69
C GLN A 141 4.45 -22.43 0.19
N ASP A 142 5.28 -23.47 0.14
CA ASP A 142 5.02 -24.74 0.80
C ASP A 142 3.66 -25.35 0.40
N ASN A 143 2.70 -25.42 1.29
CA ASN A 143 1.35 -25.92 1.04
C ASN A 143 0.30 -24.81 0.85
N VAL A 144 0.72 -23.56 0.72
CA VAL A 144 -0.17 -22.41 0.55
C VAL A 144 0.01 -21.79 -0.84
N LEU A 145 -1.11 -21.61 -1.53
CA LEU A 145 -1.18 -20.88 -2.80
C LEU A 145 -1.76 -19.50 -2.54
N TRP A 146 -0.97 -18.48 -2.81
CA TRP A 146 -1.34 -17.08 -2.71
C TRP A 146 -1.75 -16.53 -4.07
N ALA A 147 -2.78 -15.69 -4.11
CA ALA A 147 -3.16 -14.94 -5.29
C ALA A 147 -2.88 -13.45 -5.12
N SER A 148 -2.37 -12.80 -6.19
CA SER A 148 -2.22 -11.35 -6.18
C SER A 148 -3.58 -10.66 -6.31
N ARG A 149 -3.63 -9.38 -5.94
CA ARG A 149 -4.74 -8.53 -6.36
C ARG A 149 -4.80 -8.45 -7.88
N ALA A 150 -6.01 -8.35 -8.43
CA ALA A 150 -6.18 -8.09 -9.85
C ALA A 150 -5.52 -6.75 -10.22
N ASN A 151 -4.74 -6.73 -11.30
CA ASN A 151 -3.99 -5.56 -11.77
C ASN A 151 -2.96 -4.97 -10.80
N ALA A 152 -2.66 -5.68 -9.70
CA ALA A 152 -1.58 -5.33 -8.76
C ALA A 152 -0.77 -6.58 -8.40
N PRO A 153 0.04 -7.10 -9.33
CA PRO A 153 0.74 -8.39 -9.18
C PRO A 153 1.78 -8.40 -8.05
N HIS A 154 2.12 -7.25 -7.52
CA HIS A 154 3.06 -7.05 -6.42
C HIS A 154 2.41 -7.04 -5.04
N LEU A 155 1.07 -7.07 -4.96
CA LEU A 155 0.31 -7.03 -3.72
C LEU A 155 -0.63 -8.23 -3.61
N SER A 156 -0.84 -8.70 -2.39
CA SER A 156 -1.84 -9.71 -2.03
C SER A 156 -2.74 -9.22 -0.91
N ASP A 157 -3.91 -9.82 -0.81
CA ASP A 157 -4.73 -9.71 0.39
C ASP A 157 -4.40 -10.86 1.33
N TRP A 158 -4.37 -10.58 2.63
CA TRP A 158 -4.09 -11.61 3.63
C TRP A 158 -5.13 -12.73 3.69
N ARG A 159 -6.29 -12.54 3.06
CA ARG A 159 -7.39 -13.52 2.94
C ARG A 159 -7.39 -14.26 1.60
N ASP A 160 -6.63 -13.80 0.62
CA ASP A 160 -6.65 -14.38 -0.74
C ASP A 160 -5.57 -15.45 -0.89
N PHE A 161 -5.78 -16.55 -0.16
CA PHE A 161 -4.94 -17.73 -0.22
C PHE A 161 -5.76 -19.02 -0.15
N LYS A 162 -5.17 -20.10 -0.64
CA LYS A 162 -5.71 -21.46 -0.49
C LYS A 162 -4.66 -22.36 0.11
N GLN A 163 -5.02 -23.05 1.17
CA GLN A 163 -4.18 -24.05 1.80
C GLN A 163 -4.52 -25.45 1.30
N PHE A 164 -3.50 -26.22 1.03
CA PHE A 164 -3.60 -27.62 0.59
C PHE A 164 -3.10 -28.56 1.69
N PRO A 165 -3.56 -29.85 1.68
CA PRO A 165 -3.11 -30.82 2.70
C PRO A 165 -1.63 -31.17 2.60
N SER A 166 -1.01 -31.01 1.43
CA SER A 166 0.38 -31.35 1.15
C SER A 166 1.09 -30.20 0.44
N ARG A 167 2.41 -30.26 0.44
CA ARG A 167 3.26 -29.30 -0.26
C ARG A 167 2.91 -29.26 -1.76
N ILE A 168 2.81 -28.04 -2.28
CA ILE A 168 2.60 -27.79 -3.70
C ILE A 168 3.92 -28.02 -4.44
N THR A 169 3.89 -28.83 -5.48
CA THR A 169 5.06 -29.18 -6.28
C THR A 169 5.06 -28.52 -7.66
N ALA A 170 3.93 -27.99 -8.10
CA ALA A 170 3.80 -27.23 -9.34
C ALA A 170 2.57 -26.33 -9.30
N VAL A 171 2.58 -25.25 -10.07
CA VAL A 171 1.43 -24.38 -10.33
C VAL A 171 1.33 -24.21 -11.84
N GLN A 172 0.28 -24.78 -12.42
CA GLN A 172 0.01 -24.65 -13.84
C GLN A 172 -1.44 -24.18 -14.03
N PRO A 173 -1.64 -22.96 -14.52
CA PRO A 173 -2.97 -22.51 -14.92
C PRO A 173 -3.47 -23.36 -16.09
N VAL A 174 -4.74 -23.70 -16.04
CA VAL A 174 -5.45 -24.35 -17.13
C VAL A 174 -6.53 -23.37 -17.58
N ASP A 175 -6.48 -22.97 -18.84
CA ASP A 175 -7.55 -22.19 -19.45
C ASP A 175 -8.68 -23.14 -19.84
N ASP A 176 -9.91 -22.82 -19.41
CA ASP A 176 -11.15 -23.47 -19.82
C ASP A 176 -11.66 -22.89 -21.14
#